data_754a7a0328bc24c648a0b9ed3aad8e5f
#
_entry.id   754a7a0328bc24c648a0b9ed3aad8e5f
#
_cell.length_a   1.000
_cell.length_b   1.000
_cell.length_c   1.000
_cell.angle_alpha   90.00
_cell.angle_beta   90.00
_cell.angle_gamma   90.00
#
_symmetry.space_group_name_H-M   'P 1'
#
loop_
_entity.id
_entity.type
_entity.pdbx_description
1 polymer ?
#
loop_
_entity_poly.entity_id
_entity_poly.type
_entity_poly.pdbx_seq_one_letter_code
_entity_poly.pdbx_strand_id
1 'polypeptide(L)'
;MRTNRWLFSLACMLSVFVCGNAQKTPSPFQRGDRVVFLGNSITEGGHYHSYIWLYYITHFPDMRMRMYSAGTGGDSSWDMLERIEEDVYGKNPTVVTATFGMNDSGYLDRKSVV
;
A
#
# COMPACT_ATOMS: atom_id res chain seq x y z
N MET A 1 -60.24 -16.30 10.71
CA MET A 1 -58.77 -16.38 10.61
C MET A 1 -58.15 -15.01 10.87
N ARG A 2 -57.73 -14.72 12.07
CA ARG A 2 -56.98 -13.50 12.39
C ARG A 2 -55.49 -13.79 12.14
N THR A 3 -54.99 -13.40 11.01
CA THR A 3 -53.58 -13.51 10.68
C THR A 3 -52.79 -12.56 11.57
N ASN A 4 -51.80 -13.11 12.27
CA ASN A 4 -50.92 -12.40 13.25
C ASN A 4 -50.05 -11.39 12.51
N ARG A 5 -50.60 -10.25 12.17
CA ARG A 5 -49.87 -9.11 11.55
C ARG A 5 -48.73 -8.59 12.41
N TRP A 6 -48.74 -8.87 13.70
CA TRP A 6 -47.71 -8.47 14.65
C TRP A 6 -46.42 -9.27 14.57
N LEU A 7 -46.47 -10.53 14.12
CA LEU A 7 -45.29 -11.38 13.93
C LEU A 7 -44.44 -10.95 12.73
N PHE A 8 -45.06 -10.43 11.68
CA PHE A 8 -44.35 -9.88 10.54
C PHE A 8 -43.63 -8.56 10.85
N SER A 9 -44.20 -7.73 11.71
CA SER A 9 -43.60 -6.45 12.12
C SER A 9 -42.35 -6.66 12.98
N LEU A 10 -42.37 -7.70 13.84
CA LEU A 10 -41.19 -8.02 14.69
C LEU A 10 -40.06 -8.64 13.88
N ALA A 11 -40.36 -9.46 12.88
CA ALA A 11 -39.38 -10.06 12.00
C ALA A 11 -38.67 -9.01 11.12
N CYS A 12 -39.37 -7.97 10.69
CA CYS A 12 -38.79 -6.86 9.92
C CYS A 12 -37.89 -5.96 10.77
N MET A 13 -38.16 -5.79 12.07
CA MET A 13 -37.31 -5.00 12.97
C MET A 13 -36.00 -5.74 13.36
N LEU A 14 -36.01 -7.06 13.40
CA LEU A 14 -34.79 -7.84 13.68
C LEU A 14 -33.83 -7.89 12.48
N SER A 15 -34.31 -7.72 11.25
CA SER A 15 -33.47 -7.78 10.06
C SER A 15 -32.61 -6.51 9.83
N VAL A 16 -32.95 -5.40 10.48
CA VAL A 16 -32.21 -4.13 10.34
C VAL A 16 -30.94 -4.09 11.23
N PHE A 17 -30.83 -4.99 12.22
CA PHE A 17 -29.68 -5.00 13.15
C PHE A 17 -28.46 -5.81 12.67
N VAL A 18 -28.54 -6.50 11.53
CA VAL A 18 -27.44 -7.34 11.01
C VAL A 18 -26.55 -6.61 9.99
N CYS A 19 -26.89 -5.39 9.61
CA CYS A 19 -26.16 -4.64 8.56
C CYS A 19 -25.14 -3.63 9.11
N GLY A 20 -24.53 -3.89 10.27
CA GLY A 20 -23.67 -2.94 10.96
C GLY A 20 -22.22 -3.37 11.22
N ASN A 21 -21.81 -4.53 10.73
CA ASN A 21 -20.39 -4.87 10.73
C ASN A 21 -19.76 -4.40 9.39
N ALA A 22 -19.54 -3.10 9.28
CA ALA A 22 -18.54 -2.62 8.35
C ALA A 22 -17.22 -3.31 8.75
N GLN A 23 -16.83 -4.37 8.02
CA GLN A 23 -15.49 -4.93 8.15
C GLN A 23 -14.53 -3.77 8.00
N LYS A 24 -13.89 -3.37 9.10
CA LYS A 24 -12.73 -2.50 9.02
C LYS A 24 -11.76 -3.23 8.09
N THR A 25 -11.60 -2.74 6.88
CA THR A 25 -10.52 -3.21 6.02
C THR A 25 -9.26 -3.10 6.84
N PRO A 26 -8.54 -4.20 7.08
CA PRO A 26 -7.33 -4.13 7.88
C PRO A 26 -6.41 -3.10 7.24
N SER A 27 -5.89 -2.19 8.02
CA SER A 27 -4.87 -1.26 7.53
C SER A 27 -3.72 -2.09 6.96
N PRO A 28 -3.22 -1.79 5.75
CA PRO A 28 -2.09 -2.49 5.17
C PRO A 28 -0.82 -2.35 6.02
N PHE A 29 -0.76 -1.35 6.89
CA PHE A 29 0.38 -1.08 7.77
C PHE A 29 -0.02 -1.20 9.23
N GLN A 30 0.96 -1.57 10.05
CA GLN A 30 0.82 -1.74 11.49
C GLN A 30 1.65 -0.71 12.26
N ARG A 31 1.36 -0.62 13.57
CA ARG A 31 2.10 0.28 14.46
C ARG A 31 3.60 -0.08 14.50
N GLY A 32 4.42 0.92 14.27
CA GLY A 32 5.88 0.78 14.29
C GLY A 32 6.49 0.25 13.00
N ASP A 33 5.68 0.06 11.94
CA ASP A 33 6.20 -0.40 10.66
C ASP A 33 7.30 0.51 10.11
N ARG A 34 8.27 -0.14 9.51
CA ARG A 34 9.30 0.47 8.69
C ARG A 34 9.06 0.05 7.25
N VAL A 35 8.54 1.00 6.48
CA VAL A 35 8.14 0.78 5.09
C VAL A 35 9.22 1.32 4.17
N VAL A 36 9.74 0.51 3.28
CA VAL A 36 10.67 0.93 2.24
C VAL A 36 9.98 0.85 0.88
N PHE A 37 10.03 1.94 0.15
CA PHE A 37 9.52 2.04 -1.22
C PHE A 37 10.69 1.89 -2.18
N LEU A 38 10.87 0.70 -2.74
CA LEU A 38 11.87 0.40 -3.75
C LEU A 38 11.30 0.69 -5.14
N GLY A 39 12.06 1.40 -5.97
CA GLY A 39 11.59 1.71 -7.32
C GLY A 39 12.57 2.53 -8.14
N ASN A 40 12.08 2.97 -9.29
CA ASN A 40 12.79 3.78 -10.26
C ASN A 40 12.53 5.30 -10.04
N SER A 41 12.63 6.11 -11.11
CA SER A 41 12.40 7.56 -11.09
C SER A 41 11.05 7.99 -10.51
N ILE A 42 10.01 7.18 -10.65
CA ILE A 42 8.68 7.49 -10.09
C ILE A 42 8.74 7.46 -8.56
N THR A 43 9.47 6.53 -8.00
CA THR A 43 9.68 6.43 -6.55
C THR A 43 10.70 7.48 -6.08
N GLU A 44 11.76 7.73 -6.82
CA GLU A 44 12.73 8.80 -6.54
C GLU A 44 12.06 10.16 -6.45
N GLY A 45 11.12 10.45 -7.35
CA GLY A 45 10.34 11.70 -7.37
C GLY A 45 9.51 11.97 -6.11
N GLY A 46 9.27 10.95 -5.28
CA GLY A 46 8.78 11.12 -3.92
C GLY A 46 7.29 11.38 -3.77
N HIS A 47 6.54 11.59 -4.85
CA HIS A 47 5.18 12.09 -4.75
C HIS A 47 4.22 11.11 -4.06
N TYR A 48 4.07 9.89 -4.57
CA TYR A 48 3.03 9.00 -4.09
C TYR A 48 3.27 8.52 -2.64
N HIS A 49 4.50 8.17 -2.29
CA HIS A 49 4.80 7.69 -0.95
C HIS A 49 4.79 8.81 0.09
N SER A 50 5.09 10.05 -0.31
CA SER A 50 4.94 11.22 0.57
C SER A 50 3.47 11.48 0.92
N TYR A 51 2.54 11.31 -0.04
CA TYR A 51 1.11 11.40 0.23
C TYR A 51 0.62 10.27 1.14
N ILE A 52 1.12 9.05 0.94
CA ILE A 52 0.82 7.92 1.83
C ILE A 52 1.28 8.25 3.25
N TRP A 53 2.51 8.73 3.40
CA TRP A 53 3.05 9.09 4.71
C TRP A 53 2.25 10.21 5.37
N LEU A 54 1.97 11.28 4.64
CA LEU A 54 1.17 12.41 5.13
C LEU A 54 -0.21 11.93 5.61
N TYR A 55 -0.86 11.06 4.86
CA TYR A 55 -2.13 10.46 5.26
C TYR A 55 -2.01 9.74 6.59
N TYR A 56 -1.01 8.86 6.75
CA TYR A 56 -0.86 8.08 7.97
C TYR A 56 -0.48 8.93 9.18
N ILE A 57 0.42 9.90 9.06
CA ILE A 57 0.80 10.76 10.20
C ILE A 57 -0.32 11.69 10.63
N THR A 58 -1.23 12.05 9.73
CA THR A 58 -2.37 12.93 10.05
C THR A 58 -3.56 12.17 10.59
N HIS A 59 -3.87 10.98 10.09
CA HIS A 59 -5.04 10.22 10.48
C HIS A 59 -4.76 9.18 11.57
N PHE A 60 -3.51 8.73 11.67
CA PHE A 60 -3.09 7.67 12.59
C PHE A 60 -1.75 8.01 13.29
N PRO A 61 -1.67 9.13 14.03
CA PRO A 61 -0.41 9.61 14.61
C PRO A 61 0.22 8.62 15.60
N ASP A 62 -0.60 7.78 16.24
CA ASP A 62 -0.13 6.77 17.19
C ASP A 62 0.53 5.55 16.54
N MET A 63 0.42 5.39 15.23
CA MET A 63 1.04 4.25 14.54
C MET A 63 2.57 4.32 14.55
N ARG A 64 3.15 5.51 14.67
CA ARG A 64 4.62 5.72 14.78
C ARG A 64 5.41 5.01 13.67
N MET A 65 4.89 5.03 12.48
CA MET A 65 5.51 4.43 11.30
C MET A 65 6.71 5.25 10.82
N ARG A 66 7.62 4.57 10.11
CA ARG A 66 8.69 5.21 9.35
C ARG A 66 8.59 4.79 7.90
N MET A 67 8.77 5.73 7.00
CA MET A 67 8.76 5.46 5.56
C MET A 67 10.07 5.95 4.95
N TYR A 68 10.65 5.13 4.08
CA TYR A 68 11.91 5.39 3.42
C TYR A 68 11.72 5.25 1.91
N SER A 69 12.30 6.17 1.15
CA SER A 69 12.42 6.03 -0.29
C SER A 69 13.73 5.32 -0.63
N ALA A 70 13.64 4.34 -1.50
CA ALA A 70 14.75 3.66 -2.16
C ALA A 70 14.50 3.69 -3.67
N GLY A 71 14.11 4.85 -4.20
CA GLY A 71 13.93 5.11 -5.61
C GLY A 71 15.21 5.64 -6.24
N THR A 72 15.55 5.14 -7.43
CA THR A 72 16.66 5.63 -8.25
C THR A 72 16.24 5.73 -9.71
N GLY A 73 16.48 6.89 -10.32
CA GLY A 73 16.09 7.16 -11.69
C GLY A 73 16.79 6.24 -12.68
N GLY A 74 16.02 5.68 -13.61
CA GLY A 74 16.54 4.80 -14.65
C GLY A 74 16.69 3.34 -14.27
N ASP A 75 16.57 2.98 -13.00
CA ASP A 75 16.75 1.60 -12.54
C ASP A 75 15.80 0.61 -13.23
N SER A 76 16.38 -0.47 -13.68
CA SER A 76 15.71 -1.71 -14.02
C SER A 76 15.54 -2.58 -12.77
N SER A 77 14.84 -3.70 -12.91
CA SER A 77 14.73 -4.69 -11.82
C SER A 77 16.10 -5.25 -11.40
N TRP A 78 17.03 -5.36 -12.35
CA TRP A 78 18.40 -5.83 -12.09
C TRP A 78 19.19 -4.83 -11.26
N ASP A 79 19.16 -3.54 -11.61
CA ASP A 79 19.83 -2.48 -10.86
C ASP A 79 19.30 -2.40 -9.42
N MET A 80 17.99 -2.55 -9.24
CA MET A 80 17.37 -2.61 -7.91
C MET A 80 17.86 -3.81 -7.09
N LEU A 81 18.06 -4.96 -7.73
CA LEU A 81 18.58 -6.15 -7.07
C LEU A 81 20.02 -5.95 -6.57
N GLU A 82 20.86 -5.28 -7.34
CA GLU A 82 22.26 -5.01 -6.97
C GLU A 82 22.39 -4.16 -5.71
N ARG A 83 21.47 -3.22 -5.48
CA ARG A 83 21.50 -2.31 -4.32
C ARG A 83 20.53 -2.66 -3.19
N ILE A 84 19.83 -3.79 -3.28
CA ILE A 84 18.77 -4.15 -2.32
C ILE A 84 19.29 -4.31 -0.88
N GLU A 85 20.51 -4.82 -0.72
CA GLU A 85 21.11 -5.03 0.59
C GLU A 85 21.33 -3.70 1.34
N GLU A 86 21.85 -2.71 0.66
CA GLU A 86 22.18 -1.42 1.28
C GLU A 86 20.94 -0.54 1.42
N ASP A 87 20.17 -0.39 0.33
CA ASP A 87 19.08 0.58 0.25
C ASP A 87 17.80 0.09 0.91
N VAL A 88 17.59 -1.21 0.97
CA VAL A 88 16.37 -1.81 1.53
C VAL A 88 16.69 -2.49 2.86
N TYR A 89 17.51 -3.54 2.86
CA TYR A 89 17.73 -4.33 4.07
C TYR A 89 18.50 -3.56 5.12
N GLY A 90 19.39 -2.64 4.74
CA GLY A 90 20.06 -1.71 5.65
C GLY A 90 19.11 -0.81 6.46
N LYS A 91 17.86 -0.63 6.03
CA LYS A 91 16.80 0.08 6.78
C LYS A 91 16.03 -0.82 7.74
N ASN A 92 16.33 -2.13 7.75
CA ASN A 92 15.65 -3.13 8.57
C ASN A 92 14.11 -3.07 8.40
N PRO A 93 13.58 -3.23 7.18
CA PRO A 93 12.18 -3.03 6.87
C PRO A 93 11.28 -4.10 7.48
N THR A 94 10.04 -3.73 7.81
CA THR A 94 8.95 -4.68 8.10
C THR A 94 8.04 -4.87 6.88
N VAL A 95 8.00 -3.85 6.01
CA VAL A 95 7.25 -3.88 4.75
C VAL A 95 8.12 -3.28 3.64
N VAL A 96 8.15 -3.95 2.51
CA VAL A 96 8.78 -3.44 1.29
C VAL A 96 7.74 -3.43 0.18
N THR A 97 7.64 -2.29 -0.51
CA THR A 97 6.90 -2.19 -1.77
C THR A 97 7.90 -2.03 -2.89
N ALA A 98 7.73 -2.77 -3.98
CA ALA A 98 8.63 -2.71 -5.13
C ALA A 98 7.85 -2.37 -6.41
N THR A 99 8.33 -1.36 -7.13
CA THR A 99 7.77 -0.95 -8.43
C THR A 99 8.87 -0.97 -9.48
N PHE A 100 8.74 -1.85 -10.46
CA PHE A 100 9.72 -2.05 -11.53
C PHE A 100 9.02 -2.40 -12.86
N GLY A 101 9.78 -2.62 -13.91
CA GLY A 101 9.28 -3.06 -15.20
C GLY A 101 9.38 -1.99 -16.30
N MET A 102 9.22 -0.71 -15.99
CA MET A 102 9.24 0.35 -16.99
C MET A 102 10.58 0.42 -17.74
N ASN A 103 11.69 0.27 -17.03
CA ASN A 103 13.03 0.35 -17.60
C ASN A 103 13.57 -1.01 -18.06
N ASP A 104 12.93 -2.11 -17.63
CA ASP A 104 13.34 -3.48 -17.97
C ASP A 104 13.13 -3.82 -19.45
N SER A 105 12.23 -3.12 -20.13
CA SER A 105 11.90 -3.34 -21.54
C SER A 105 12.93 -2.81 -22.53
N GLY A 106 14.10 -2.35 -22.08
CA GLY A 106 15.12 -1.78 -22.96
C GLY A 106 14.69 -0.47 -23.62
N TYR A 107 13.83 0.31 -22.97
CA TYR A 107 13.31 1.57 -23.51
C TYR A 107 14.43 2.54 -23.93
N LEU A 108 15.61 2.43 -23.31
CA LEU A 108 16.79 3.21 -23.65
C LEU A 108 17.66 2.57 -24.75
N ASP A 109 17.44 1.30 -25.06
CA ASP A 109 18.20 0.56 -26.09
C ASP A 109 17.43 0.38 -27.40
N ARG A 110 16.83 1.46 -27.89
CA ARG A 110 16.24 1.49 -29.24
C ARG A 110 17.27 1.43 -30.38
N LYS A 111 18.57 1.32 -30.07
CA LYS A 111 19.62 1.23 -31.05
C LYS A 111 20.00 -0.20 -31.48
N SER A 112 19.49 -1.21 -30.79
CA SER A 112 19.80 -2.62 -31.07
C SER A 112 18.71 -3.37 -31.87
N VAL A 113 17.68 -2.68 -32.33
CA VAL A 113 16.64 -3.25 -33.20
C VAL A 113 16.70 -2.58 -34.58
N VAL A 114 17.77 -2.84 -35.31
CA VAL A 114 17.83 -2.66 -36.76
C VAL A 114 18.52 -3.88 -37.36
#